data_046b5a7e84021d7c4e8999a31c75e14e
#
_entry.id   046b5a7e84021d7c4e8999a31c75e14e
#
_cell.length_a   1.000
_cell.length_b   1.000
_cell.length_c   1.000
_cell.angle_alpha   90.00
_cell.angle_beta   90.00
_cell.angle_gamma   90.00
#
_symmetry.space_group_name_H-M   'P 1'
#
loop_
_entity.id
_entity.type
_entity.pdbx_description
1 polymer ?
#
loop_
_entity_poly.entity_id
_entity_poly.type
_entity_poly.pdbx_seq_one_letter_code
_entity_poly.pdbx_strand_id
1 'polypeptide(L)'
;NIKLRGLFLGFKPKQMNRYIEEIIEFSELGEFIYIPVRTYSSGMVLRLAFAISTCVQPEILLMDEWMSVGDDHFRAKAECRLEEFIRKAGILVLATHDKSLAERVCGKHVYLEHGHIINHTTFVKHDQLLRQQLIHQQQAKQEEQQL
;
A
#
# COMPACT_ATOMS: atom_id res chain seq x y z
N ASN A 1 -18.75 12.41 3.53
CA ASN A 1 -18.19 11.30 2.75
C ASN A 1 -17.09 10.52 3.49
N ILE A 2 -16.10 11.20 4.14
CA ILE A 2 -15.02 10.52 4.90
C ILE A 2 -15.60 9.57 5.95
N LYS A 3 -16.50 10.08 6.82
CA LYS A 3 -17.13 9.26 7.88
C LYS A 3 -17.97 8.12 7.32
N LEU A 4 -18.73 8.37 6.25
CA LEU A 4 -19.56 7.33 5.62
C LEU A 4 -18.71 6.21 5.04
N ARG A 5 -17.63 6.55 4.30
CA ARG A 5 -16.71 5.56 3.75
C ARG A 5 -15.96 4.79 4.85
N GLY A 6 -15.60 5.48 5.94
CA GLY A 6 -15.03 4.84 7.12
C GLY A 6 -15.98 3.82 7.76
N LEU A 7 -17.28 4.09 7.79
CA LEU A 7 -18.28 3.11 8.24
C LEU A 7 -18.31 1.86 7.36
N PHE A 8 -18.22 1.99 6.04
CA PHE A 8 -18.14 0.85 5.12
C PHE A 8 -16.87 0.02 5.32
N LEU A 9 -15.79 0.64 5.78
CA LEU A 9 -14.54 -0.03 6.17
C LEU A 9 -14.59 -0.62 7.60
N GLY A 10 -15.74 -0.54 8.28
CA GLY A 10 -15.96 -1.10 9.62
C GLY A 10 -15.54 -0.19 10.78
N PHE A 11 -15.16 1.07 10.54
CA PHE A 11 -14.76 2.00 11.58
C PHE A 11 -15.95 2.67 12.27
N LYS A 12 -15.86 2.85 13.58
CA LYS A 12 -16.82 3.68 14.31
C LYS A 12 -16.59 5.16 13.99
N PRO A 13 -17.66 6.00 13.94
CA PRO A 13 -17.53 7.44 13.62
C PRO A 13 -16.52 8.18 14.49
N LYS A 14 -16.42 7.83 15.78
CA LYS A 14 -15.43 8.42 16.71
C LYS A 14 -13.99 8.05 16.35
N GLN A 15 -13.76 6.89 15.78
CA GLN A 15 -12.44 6.46 15.34
C GLN A 15 -12.02 7.26 14.12
N MET A 16 -12.92 7.43 13.12
CA MET A 16 -12.65 8.21 11.92
C MET A 16 -12.32 9.67 12.20
N ASN A 17 -12.87 10.28 13.25
CA ASN A 17 -12.56 11.66 13.60
C ASN A 17 -11.06 11.90 13.84
N ARG A 18 -10.31 10.89 14.27
CA ARG A 18 -8.86 10.99 14.52
C ARG A 18 -8.04 11.08 13.23
N TYR A 19 -8.60 10.60 12.12
CA TYR A 19 -7.92 10.53 10.83
C TYR A 19 -8.37 11.60 9.84
N ILE A 20 -9.37 12.43 10.21
CA ILE A 20 -9.94 13.42 9.28
C ILE A 20 -8.88 14.41 8.80
N GLU A 21 -8.07 14.95 9.70
CA GLU A 21 -7.04 15.94 9.38
C GLU A 21 -5.99 15.33 8.46
N GLU A 22 -5.50 14.13 8.79
CA GLU A 22 -4.54 13.38 7.96
C GLU A 22 -5.11 13.07 6.57
N ILE A 23 -6.39 12.67 6.48
CA ILE A 23 -7.04 12.38 5.20
C ILE A 23 -7.14 13.64 4.34
N ILE A 24 -7.49 14.78 4.95
CA ILE A 24 -7.58 16.07 4.26
C ILE A 24 -6.21 16.48 3.72
N GLU A 25 -5.19 16.45 4.55
CA GLU A 25 -3.82 16.81 4.19
C GLU A 25 -3.27 15.88 3.10
N PHE A 26 -3.45 14.56 3.27
CA PHE A 26 -2.94 13.59 2.31
C PHE A 26 -3.62 13.69 0.96
N SER A 27 -4.94 13.87 0.91
CA SER A 27 -5.71 13.95 -0.34
C SER A 27 -5.40 15.18 -1.19
N GLU A 28 -4.81 16.23 -0.58
CA GLU A 28 -4.47 17.51 -1.24
C GLU A 28 -5.68 18.18 -1.91
N LEU A 29 -6.87 17.97 -1.38
CA LEU A 29 -8.09 18.55 -1.92
C LEU A 29 -8.34 19.99 -1.44
N GLY A 30 -7.64 20.44 -0.39
CA GLY A 30 -7.82 21.79 0.16
C GLY A 30 -9.29 22.10 0.45
N GLU A 31 -9.75 23.27 0.03
CA GLU A 31 -11.14 23.73 0.24
C GLU A 31 -12.18 22.86 -0.48
N PHE A 32 -11.80 22.10 -1.49
CA PHE A 32 -12.72 21.19 -2.18
C PHE A 32 -13.27 20.10 -1.25
N ILE A 33 -12.63 19.80 -0.12
CA ILE A 33 -13.12 18.80 0.84
C ILE A 33 -14.52 19.13 1.37
N TYR A 34 -14.92 20.41 1.36
CA TYR A 34 -16.19 20.90 1.88
C TYR A 34 -17.32 20.90 0.86
N ILE A 35 -17.03 20.68 -0.42
CA ILE A 35 -18.07 20.63 -1.45
C ILE A 35 -18.56 19.17 -1.69
N PRO A 36 -19.75 18.98 -2.28
CA PRO A 36 -20.30 17.66 -2.53
C PRO A 36 -19.41 16.82 -3.48
N VAL A 37 -19.12 15.57 -3.11
CA VAL A 37 -18.27 14.64 -3.93
C VAL A 37 -18.79 14.44 -5.35
N ARG A 38 -20.11 14.61 -5.59
CA ARG A 38 -20.68 14.53 -6.94
C ARG A 38 -20.12 15.57 -7.93
N THR A 39 -19.48 16.63 -7.40
CA THR A 39 -18.85 17.68 -8.21
C THR A 39 -17.36 17.47 -8.41
N TYR A 40 -16.80 16.40 -7.83
CA TYR A 40 -15.38 16.08 -7.94
C TYR A 40 -15.02 15.55 -9.32
N SER A 41 -13.80 15.84 -9.74
CA SER A 41 -13.19 15.11 -10.86
C SER A 41 -12.89 13.66 -10.45
N SER A 42 -12.68 12.78 -11.44
CA SER A 42 -12.29 11.39 -11.17
C SER A 42 -11.00 11.30 -10.33
N GLY A 43 -10.03 12.16 -10.60
CA GLY A 43 -8.78 12.24 -9.82
C GLY A 43 -9.03 12.66 -8.37
N MET A 44 -9.88 13.65 -8.11
CA MET A 44 -10.26 14.07 -6.75
C MET A 44 -10.94 12.94 -5.97
N VAL A 45 -11.85 12.20 -6.64
CA VAL A 45 -12.52 11.04 -6.03
C VAL A 45 -11.49 9.96 -5.67
N LEU A 46 -10.54 9.66 -6.57
CA LEU A 46 -9.49 8.67 -6.34
C LEU A 46 -8.56 9.08 -5.19
N ARG A 47 -8.10 10.34 -5.16
CA ARG A 47 -7.25 10.87 -4.09
C ARG A 47 -7.93 10.73 -2.72
N LEU A 48 -9.19 11.16 -2.62
CA LEU A 48 -9.96 11.03 -1.38
C LEU A 48 -10.17 9.57 -0.99
N ALA A 49 -10.54 8.72 -1.95
CA ALA A 49 -10.75 7.30 -1.73
C ALA A 49 -9.49 6.60 -1.22
N PHE A 50 -8.35 6.89 -1.84
CA PHE A 50 -7.05 6.36 -1.46
C PHE A 50 -6.64 6.82 -0.05
N ALA A 51 -6.75 8.13 0.24
CA ALA A 51 -6.45 8.68 1.55
C ALA A 51 -7.26 8.00 2.67
N ILE A 52 -8.57 7.78 2.45
CA ILE A 52 -9.44 7.10 3.42
C ILE A 52 -9.06 5.63 3.56
N SER A 53 -8.75 4.93 2.47
CA SER A 53 -8.45 3.50 2.50
C SER A 53 -7.11 3.19 3.16
N THR A 54 -6.18 4.14 3.17
CA THR A 54 -4.82 3.98 3.71
C THR A 54 -4.58 4.70 5.04
N CYS A 55 -5.62 5.31 5.65
CA CYS A 55 -5.46 6.02 6.93
C CYS A 55 -5.33 5.08 8.14
N VAL A 56 -5.81 3.85 8.03
CA VAL A 56 -5.76 2.86 9.12
C VAL A 56 -5.01 1.61 8.65
N GLN A 57 -4.03 1.20 9.45
CA GLN A 57 -3.23 0.02 9.15
C GLN A 57 -4.03 -1.27 9.36
N PRO A 58 -4.17 -2.14 8.34
CA PRO A 58 -4.83 -3.43 8.47
C PRO A 58 -3.85 -4.50 8.96
N GLU A 59 -4.38 -5.52 9.64
CA GLU A 59 -3.63 -6.74 9.92
C GLU A 59 -3.47 -7.60 8.66
N ILE A 60 -4.54 -7.67 7.85
CA ILE A 60 -4.58 -8.40 6.57
C ILE A 60 -4.98 -7.40 5.49
N LEU A 61 -4.13 -7.26 4.47
CA LEU A 61 -4.35 -6.40 3.32
C LEU A 61 -4.69 -7.25 2.10
N LEU A 62 -5.90 -7.05 1.57
CA LEU A 62 -6.34 -7.65 0.31
C LEU A 62 -6.30 -6.59 -0.77
N MET A 63 -5.58 -6.86 -1.85
CA MET A 63 -5.46 -5.97 -3.00
C MET A 63 -5.81 -6.71 -4.29
N ASP A 64 -6.66 -6.07 -5.08
CA ASP A 64 -6.98 -6.50 -6.43
C ASP A 64 -6.42 -5.44 -7.39
N GLU A 65 -5.35 -5.78 -8.06
CA GLU A 65 -4.51 -4.91 -8.87
C GLU A 65 -3.77 -3.80 -8.09
N TRP A 66 -2.68 -3.33 -8.69
CA TRP A 66 -1.91 -2.19 -8.18
C TRP A 66 -2.48 -0.90 -8.75
N MET A 67 -3.02 -0.06 -7.90
CA MET A 67 -3.71 1.15 -8.35
C MET A 67 -2.73 2.22 -8.84
N SER A 68 -2.90 2.64 -10.08
CA SER A 68 -2.34 3.91 -10.57
C SER A 68 -3.25 5.05 -10.14
N VAL A 69 -2.85 5.82 -9.13
CA VAL A 69 -3.70 6.86 -8.52
C VAL A 69 -3.25 8.26 -8.93
N GLY A 70 -4.15 9.00 -9.57
CA GLY A 70 -4.01 10.45 -9.78
C GLY A 70 -3.04 10.89 -10.87
N ASP A 71 -2.61 12.15 -10.80
CA ASP A 71 -1.54 12.73 -11.61
C ASP A 71 -0.14 12.30 -11.11
N ASP A 72 0.89 12.64 -11.87
CA ASP A 72 2.25 12.17 -11.57
C ASP A 72 2.76 12.61 -10.21
N HIS A 73 2.38 13.79 -9.73
CA HIS A 73 2.78 14.30 -8.41
C HIS A 73 2.13 13.48 -7.29
N PHE A 74 0.82 13.28 -7.36
CA PHE A 74 0.10 12.50 -6.36
C PHE A 74 0.46 11.02 -6.42
N ARG A 75 0.79 10.49 -7.62
CA ARG A 75 1.21 9.11 -7.81
C ARG A 75 2.45 8.77 -6.98
N ALA A 76 3.50 9.58 -7.04
CA ALA A 76 4.71 9.35 -6.25
C ALA A 76 4.43 9.29 -4.74
N LYS A 77 3.59 10.20 -4.25
CA LYS A 77 3.15 10.23 -2.85
C LYS A 77 2.31 9.01 -2.47
N ALA A 78 1.40 8.60 -3.36
CA ALA A 78 0.55 7.44 -3.16
C ALA A 78 1.36 6.12 -3.17
N GLU A 79 2.33 5.98 -4.08
CA GLU A 79 3.23 4.83 -4.14
C GLU A 79 4.04 4.69 -2.85
N CYS A 80 4.64 5.77 -2.37
CA CYS A 80 5.40 5.78 -1.11
C CYS A 80 4.51 5.36 0.08
N ARG A 81 3.29 5.90 0.17
CA ARG A 81 2.32 5.52 1.19
C ARG A 81 1.90 4.06 1.10
N LEU A 82 1.66 3.57 -0.11
CA LEU A 82 1.26 2.20 -0.35
C LEU A 82 2.36 1.20 0.03
N GLU A 83 3.61 1.50 -0.31
CA GLU A 83 4.76 0.69 0.11
C GLU A 83 4.89 0.60 1.63
N GLU A 84 4.71 1.73 2.32
CA GLU A 84 4.70 1.77 3.78
C GLU A 84 3.52 0.96 4.36
N PHE A 85 2.35 1.09 3.75
CA PHE A 85 1.13 0.40 4.14
C PHE A 85 1.27 -1.12 4.00
N ILE A 86 1.85 -1.60 2.90
CA ILE A 86 2.16 -3.00 2.65
C ILE A 86 3.20 -3.51 3.65
N ARG A 87 4.26 -2.75 3.87
CA ARG A 87 5.34 -3.14 4.79
C ARG A 87 4.85 -3.33 6.23
N LYS A 88 3.85 -2.55 6.65
CA LYS A 88 3.25 -2.61 7.99
C LYS A 88 2.16 -3.66 8.11
N ALA A 89 1.59 -4.15 7.02
CA ALA A 89 0.59 -5.21 7.05
C ALA A 89 1.20 -6.52 7.53
N GLY A 90 0.48 -7.27 8.35
CA GLY A 90 0.89 -8.59 8.81
C GLY A 90 0.87 -9.62 7.67
N ILE A 91 -0.19 -9.55 6.84
CA ILE A 91 -0.41 -10.41 5.68
C ILE A 91 -0.83 -9.54 4.49
N LEU A 92 -0.18 -9.75 3.33
CA LEU A 92 -0.60 -9.20 2.05
C LEU A 92 -1.10 -10.34 1.15
N VAL A 93 -2.31 -10.18 0.62
CA VAL A 93 -2.82 -11.00 -0.49
C VAL A 93 -3.05 -10.07 -1.68
N LEU A 94 -2.26 -10.26 -2.74
CA LEU A 94 -2.30 -9.45 -3.95
C LEU A 94 -2.75 -10.30 -5.14
N ALA A 95 -3.86 -9.93 -5.76
CA ALA A 95 -4.23 -10.42 -7.07
C ALA A 95 -3.72 -9.43 -8.12
N THR A 96 -2.93 -9.89 -9.08
CA THR A 96 -2.39 -9.03 -10.15
C THR A 96 -1.98 -9.85 -11.35
N HIS A 97 -2.03 -9.23 -12.53
CA HIS A 97 -1.44 -9.77 -13.75
C HIS A 97 0.01 -9.28 -13.98
N ASP A 98 0.48 -8.32 -13.19
CA ASP A 98 1.88 -7.86 -13.23
C ASP A 98 2.79 -8.79 -12.43
N LYS A 99 3.50 -9.66 -13.15
CA LYS A 99 4.44 -10.63 -12.55
C LYS A 99 5.61 -9.93 -11.85
N SER A 100 6.11 -8.84 -12.40
CA SER A 100 7.27 -8.12 -11.84
C SER A 100 6.92 -7.48 -10.50
N LEU A 101 5.71 -6.96 -10.37
CA LEU A 101 5.18 -6.45 -9.13
C LEU A 101 5.01 -7.55 -8.09
N ALA A 102 4.38 -8.68 -8.49
CA ALA A 102 4.17 -9.81 -7.59
C ALA A 102 5.50 -10.31 -7.03
N GLU A 103 6.53 -10.51 -7.87
CA GLU A 103 7.86 -10.95 -7.47
C GLU A 103 8.56 -9.97 -6.51
N ARG A 104 8.33 -8.67 -6.69
CA ARG A 104 8.93 -7.62 -5.84
C ARG A 104 8.32 -7.57 -4.45
N VAL A 105 6.99 -7.74 -4.33
CA VAL A 105 6.27 -7.49 -3.06
C VAL A 105 5.82 -8.75 -2.33
N CYS A 106 5.70 -9.90 -3.02
CA CYS A 106 5.19 -11.14 -2.46
C CYS A 106 6.28 -12.23 -2.38
N GLY A 107 6.30 -12.98 -1.29
CA GLY A 107 7.20 -14.12 -1.12
C GLY A 107 6.61 -15.46 -1.56
N LYS A 108 5.31 -15.51 -1.86
CA LYS A 108 4.60 -16.70 -2.35
C LYS A 108 3.71 -16.31 -3.52
N HIS A 109 3.75 -17.10 -4.59
CA HIS A 109 2.94 -16.87 -5.77
C HIS A 109 2.07 -18.10 -6.06
N VAL A 110 0.83 -17.84 -6.42
CA VAL A 110 -0.14 -18.83 -6.86
C VAL A 110 -0.62 -18.42 -8.25
N TYR A 111 -0.48 -19.29 -9.22
CA TYR A 111 -0.93 -19.04 -10.59
C TYR A 111 -2.29 -19.69 -10.80
N LEU A 112 -3.23 -18.87 -11.28
CA LEU A 112 -4.59 -19.28 -11.57
C LEU A 112 -4.84 -19.28 -13.08
N GLU A 113 -5.43 -20.34 -13.58
CA GLU A 113 -5.91 -20.44 -14.96
C GLU A 113 -7.29 -21.09 -14.97
N HIS A 114 -8.26 -20.42 -15.61
CA HIS A 114 -9.66 -20.88 -15.64
C HIS A 114 -10.25 -21.25 -14.26
N GLY A 115 -9.84 -20.51 -13.19
CA GLY A 115 -10.30 -20.75 -11.82
C GLY A 115 -9.59 -21.91 -11.10
N HIS A 116 -8.58 -22.54 -11.70
CA HIS A 116 -7.80 -23.62 -11.12
C HIS A 116 -6.37 -23.18 -10.81
N ILE A 117 -5.83 -23.66 -9.71
CA ILE A 117 -4.41 -23.47 -9.36
C ILE A 117 -3.58 -24.39 -10.26
N ILE A 118 -2.70 -23.79 -11.10
CA ILE A 118 -1.82 -24.53 -12.01
C ILE A 118 -0.40 -24.67 -11.48
N ASN A 119 0.04 -23.73 -10.66
CA ASN A 119 1.37 -23.76 -10.07
C ASN A 119 1.43 -22.88 -8.82
N HIS A 120 2.40 -23.17 -7.95
CA HIS A 120 2.76 -22.31 -6.84
C HIS A 120 4.28 -22.24 -6.69
N THR A 121 4.81 -21.06 -6.41
CA THR A 121 6.23 -20.83 -6.18
C THR A 121 6.40 -20.05 -4.89
N THR A 122 7.39 -20.44 -4.08
CA THR A 122 7.77 -19.69 -2.88
C THR A 122 9.14 -19.07 -3.13
N PHE A 123 9.21 -17.75 -3.05
CA PHE A 123 10.47 -16.99 -3.11
C PHE A 123 10.82 -16.49 -1.71
N VAL A 124 12.10 -16.49 -1.38
CA VAL A 124 12.59 -15.79 -0.18
C VAL A 124 12.46 -14.29 -0.45
N LYS A 125 11.79 -13.57 0.45
CA LYS A 125 11.60 -12.12 0.30
C LYS A 125 12.93 -11.46 -0.01
N HIS A 126 12.97 -10.65 -1.06
CA HIS A 126 14.14 -9.86 -1.48
C HIS A 126 14.73 -9.02 -0.32
N ASP A 127 13.88 -8.59 0.59
CA ASP A 127 14.26 -7.85 1.82
C ASP A 127 15.09 -8.69 2.80
N GLN A 128 14.91 -10.02 2.85
CA GLN A 128 15.76 -10.91 3.65
C GLN A 128 17.14 -11.10 3.02
N LEU A 129 17.20 -11.18 1.69
CA LEU A 129 18.46 -11.24 0.95
C LEU A 129 19.26 -9.94 1.08
N LEU A 130 18.60 -8.79 0.95
CA LEU A 130 19.22 -7.47 1.17
C LEU A 130 19.71 -7.30 2.60
N ARG A 131 18.95 -7.72 3.60
CA ARG A 131 19.40 -7.70 5.00
C ARG A 131 20.59 -8.62 5.25
N GLN A 132 20.59 -9.81 4.67
CA GLN A 132 21.72 -10.72 4.76
C GLN A 132 22.97 -10.15 4.08
N GLN A 133 22.82 -9.55 2.89
CA GLN A 133 23.92 -8.90 2.19
C GLN A 133 24.48 -7.68 2.96
N LEU A 134 23.62 -6.85 3.57
CA LEU A 134 24.01 -5.75 4.40
C LEU A 134 24.76 -6.19 5.66
N ILE A 135 24.29 -7.24 6.30
CA ILE A 135 24.97 -7.84 7.48
C ILE A 135 26.36 -8.36 7.10
N HIS A 136 26.47 -9.09 5.98
CA HIS A 136 27.77 -9.58 5.49
C HIS A 136 28.74 -8.45 5.13
N GLN A 137 28.25 -7.37 4.49
CA GLN A 137 29.06 -6.21 4.16
C GLN A 137 29.53 -5.43 5.41
N GLN A 138 28.69 -5.38 6.44
CA GLN A 138 29.08 -4.75 7.71
C GLN A 138 30.10 -5.58 8.48
N GLN A 139 29.98 -6.89 8.47
CA GLN A 139 30.95 -7.81 9.08
C GLN A 139 32.30 -7.73 8.37
N ALA A 140 32.31 -7.76 7.03
CA ALA A 140 33.56 -7.64 6.25
C ALA A 140 34.29 -6.31 6.50
N LYS A 141 33.56 -5.19 6.62
CA LYS A 141 34.15 -3.90 6.96
C LYS A 141 34.70 -3.81 8.37
N GLN A 142 34.13 -4.54 9.33
CA GLN A 142 34.64 -4.61 10.70
C GLN A 142 35.90 -5.45 10.80
N GLU A 143 35.99 -6.52 10.00
CA GLU A 143 37.20 -7.35 9.91
C GLU A 143 38.38 -6.61 9.24
N GLU A 144 38.11 -5.78 8.21
CA GLU A 144 39.13 -4.93 7.59
C GLU A 144 39.64 -3.81 8.50
N GLN A 145 38.87 -3.37 9.48
CA GLN A 145 39.30 -2.30 10.44
C GLN A 145 40.06 -2.84 11.66
N GLN A 146 40.14 -4.16 11.82
CA GLN A 146 40.86 -4.80 12.93
C GLN A 146 42.23 -5.40 12.51
N LEU A 147 42.61 -5.24 11.26
CA LEU A 147 43.91 -5.61 10.67
C LEU A 147 44.80 -4.34 10.49
#